data_d060199880d2bc2b4da8ae4e2c6c3d55
#
_entry.id   d060199880d2bc2b4da8ae4e2c6c3d55
#
_cell.length_a   1.000
_cell.length_b   1.000
_cell.length_c   1.000
_cell.angle_alpha   90.00
_cell.angle_beta   90.00
_cell.angle_gamma   90.00
#
_symmetry.space_group_name_H-M   'P 1'
#
loop_
_entity.id
_entity.type
_entity.pdbx_description
1 polymer ?
#
loop_
_entity_poly.entity_id
_entity_poly.type
_entity_poly.pdbx_seq_one_letter_code
_entity_poly.pdbx_strand_id
1 'polypeptide(L)'
;MSDNDLIRLAVVRCDSHAYWFAPYLDEVDPLVLATRSEDAPTRQEVHHLGCVRGNYEQMEIKRIPGFTITKVFDRVGDRSFYNTDPELLQYGSYPGRGIAFCETLSNRPKLCETIEEATEDVDAAFICDSSSPKDGGDHLELTRPFLEKGIPCFVDKPFAATLADAQEMVNLAKANNTVLMNASILANTDVGEGFRRRLAEIGEPGLLVVKGVGYSNAGVGHGLALALSLFGYGVESVECMGSHPRPDPKDWTPSSSMYHLEHLLLHYPDGRQIILMSPVLRTADHDFYASAYSNQGAIHSPGIGILRFPPGSRKIIEMFLKLVQTGQPQVPYEHTLELIAILEAGRIAQTEKRRASLEEVWSSLEGQ
;
A
#
# COMPACT_ATOMS: atom_id res chain seq x y z
N MET A 1 -13.54 -0.96 -27.36
CA MET A 1 -12.24 -1.62 -27.48
C MET A 1 -12.53 -3.05 -27.86
N SER A 2 -11.85 -3.61 -28.84
CA SER A 2 -11.91 -5.05 -29.11
C SER A 2 -11.14 -5.78 -28.00
N ASP A 3 -11.41 -7.06 -27.73
CA ASP A 3 -10.67 -7.85 -26.74
C ASP A 3 -9.15 -7.87 -27.01
N ASN A 4 -8.73 -7.57 -28.22
CA ASN A 4 -7.32 -7.47 -28.62
C ASN A 4 -6.62 -6.17 -28.16
N ASP A 5 -7.35 -5.19 -27.62
CA ASP A 5 -6.81 -3.90 -27.19
C ASP A 5 -6.64 -3.81 -25.67
N LEU A 6 -6.95 -4.89 -24.93
CA LEU A 6 -6.83 -4.90 -23.46
C LEU A 6 -5.40 -5.20 -23.01
N ILE A 7 -4.94 -4.48 -22.01
CA ILE A 7 -3.67 -4.73 -21.32
C ILE A 7 -3.80 -6.02 -20.52
N ARG A 8 -3.01 -7.03 -20.85
CA ARG A 8 -2.96 -8.32 -20.16
C ARG A 8 -2.18 -8.15 -18.86
N LEU A 9 -2.84 -8.42 -17.74
CA LEU A 9 -2.31 -8.17 -16.42
C LEU A 9 -1.97 -9.47 -15.69
N ALA A 10 -0.77 -9.52 -15.09
CA ALA A 10 -0.45 -10.47 -14.05
C ALA A 10 -0.82 -9.88 -12.67
N VAL A 11 -1.54 -10.63 -11.85
CA VAL A 11 -1.76 -10.32 -10.43
C VAL A 11 -0.88 -11.23 -9.59
N VAL A 12 -0.05 -10.64 -8.74
CA VAL A 12 0.90 -11.35 -7.89
C VAL A 12 0.49 -11.18 -6.44
N ARG A 13 0.31 -12.28 -5.74
CA ARG A 13 -0.29 -12.41 -4.41
C ARG A 13 -1.80 -12.17 -4.44
N CYS A 14 -2.51 -13.03 -3.73
CA CYS A 14 -3.97 -13.04 -3.68
C CYS A 14 -4.47 -12.73 -2.27
N ASP A 15 -3.89 -11.72 -1.63
CA ASP A 15 -4.37 -11.27 -0.33
C ASP A 15 -5.60 -10.34 -0.44
N SER A 16 -5.99 -9.74 0.65
CA SER A 16 -7.14 -8.86 0.72
C SER A 16 -7.11 -7.70 -0.28
N HIS A 17 -5.92 -7.22 -0.66
CA HIS A 17 -5.79 -6.12 -1.62
C HIS A 17 -6.03 -6.57 -3.07
N ALA A 18 -5.66 -7.79 -3.43
CA ALA A 18 -6.01 -8.34 -4.74
C ALA A 18 -7.54 -8.35 -4.92
N TYR A 19 -8.28 -8.84 -3.93
CA TYR A 19 -9.75 -8.83 -3.94
C TYR A 19 -10.32 -7.41 -3.92
N TRP A 20 -9.63 -6.48 -3.23
CA TRP A 20 -10.05 -5.09 -3.18
C TRP A 20 -9.93 -4.38 -4.53
N PHE A 21 -8.84 -4.62 -5.27
CA PHE A 21 -8.59 -3.96 -6.55
C PHE A 21 -9.21 -4.69 -7.75
N ALA A 22 -9.44 -6.00 -7.66
CA ALA A 22 -9.96 -6.81 -8.77
C ALA A 22 -11.21 -6.21 -9.45
N PRO A 23 -12.24 -5.71 -8.74
CA PRO A 23 -13.45 -5.14 -9.38
C PRO A 23 -13.20 -3.89 -10.22
N TYR A 24 -12.06 -3.21 -10.03
CA TYR A 24 -11.66 -2.08 -10.88
C TYR A 24 -10.85 -2.52 -12.09
N LEU A 25 -10.15 -3.65 -11.99
CA LEU A 25 -9.23 -4.16 -13.00
C LEU A 25 -9.93 -5.07 -14.01
N ASP A 26 -10.84 -5.95 -13.54
CA ASP A 26 -11.51 -6.92 -14.40
C ASP A 26 -12.95 -7.19 -13.96
N GLU A 27 -13.65 -8.00 -14.75
CA GLU A 27 -15.02 -8.40 -14.45
C GLU A 27 -15.04 -9.48 -13.36
N VAL A 28 -15.69 -9.16 -12.26
CA VAL A 28 -15.83 -10.05 -11.10
C VAL A 28 -17.21 -10.72 -11.16
N ASP A 29 -17.24 -12.04 -10.94
CA ASP A 29 -18.49 -12.76 -10.72
C ASP A 29 -19.07 -12.42 -9.34
N PRO A 30 -20.15 -11.65 -9.26
CA PRO A 30 -20.69 -11.18 -7.99
C PRO A 30 -21.26 -12.32 -7.13
N LEU A 31 -21.69 -13.43 -7.75
CA LEU A 31 -22.23 -14.58 -7.03
C LEU A 31 -21.09 -15.36 -6.36
N VAL A 32 -20.00 -15.60 -7.09
CA VAL A 32 -18.81 -16.27 -6.54
C VAL A 32 -18.20 -15.41 -5.44
N LEU A 33 -18.05 -14.10 -5.65
CA LEU A 33 -17.56 -13.18 -4.64
C LEU A 33 -18.41 -13.23 -3.36
N ALA A 34 -19.74 -13.27 -3.50
CA ALA A 34 -20.67 -13.35 -2.38
C ALA A 34 -20.55 -14.68 -1.61
N THR A 35 -20.43 -15.81 -2.31
CA THR A 35 -20.28 -17.13 -1.67
C THR A 35 -18.92 -17.30 -1.02
N ARG A 36 -17.84 -16.81 -1.64
CA ARG A 36 -16.49 -16.88 -1.08
C ARG A 36 -16.34 -16.07 0.21
N SER A 37 -17.16 -15.04 0.42
CA SER A 37 -17.14 -14.31 1.69
C SER A 37 -17.57 -15.15 2.90
N GLU A 38 -18.24 -16.27 2.69
CA GLU A 38 -18.66 -17.20 3.74
C GLU A 38 -17.60 -18.30 3.97
N ASP A 39 -16.86 -18.65 2.91
CA ASP A 39 -15.84 -19.70 2.93
C ASP A 39 -14.43 -19.19 3.16
N ALA A 40 -14.20 -17.87 3.15
CA ALA A 40 -12.87 -17.29 3.30
C ALA A 40 -12.25 -17.67 4.65
N PRO A 41 -11.10 -18.34 4.66
CA PRO A 41 -10.54 -18.92 5.88
C PRO A 41 -9.94 -17.89 6.82
N THR A 42 -9.98 -16.62 6.48
CA THR A 42 -9.40 -15.56 7.30
C THR A 42 -10.37 -14.42 7.56
N ARG A 43 -10.39 -13.93 8.80
CA ARG A 43 -11.23 -12.78 9.18
C ARG A 43 -10.94 -11.53 8.38
N GLN A 44 -9.69 -11.32 7.98
CA GLN A 44 -9.29 -10.11 7.25
C GLN A 44 -9.80 -10.18 5.80
N GLU A 45 -9.68 -11.32 5.14
CA GLU A 45 -10.20 -11.51 3.79
C GLU A 45 -11.73 -11.43 3.78
N VAL A 46 -12.40 -12.04 4.74
CA VAL A 46 -13.85 -11.89 4.94
C VAL A 46 -14.23 -10.43 5.13
N HIS A 47 -13.48 -9.69 5.96
CA HIS A 47 -13.72 -8.27 6.19
C HIS A 47 -13.54 -7.46 4.90
N HIS A 48 -12.45 -7.66 4.17
CA HIS A 48 -12.20 -6.95 2.93
C HIS A 48 -13.21 -7.32 1.83
N LEU A 49 -13.53 -8.60 1.68
CA LEU A 49 -14.59 -9.04 0.76
C LEU A 49 -15.94 -8.43 1.13
N GLY A 50 -16.28 -8.39 2.42
CA GLY A 50 -17.50 -7.73 2.90
C GLY A 50 -17.51 -6.22 2.59
N CYS A 51 -16.36 -5.54 2.74
CA CYS A 51 -16.21 -4.14 2.39
C CYS A 51 -16.31 -3.89 0.89
N VAL A 52 -15.68 -4.73 0.08
CA VAL A 52 -15.78 -4.66 -1.38
C VAL A 52 -17.22 -4.91 -1.83
N ARG A 53 -17.86 -5.92 -1.27
CA ARG A 53 -19.28 -6.23 -1.56
C ARG A 53 -20.21 -5.09 -1.17
N GLY A 54 -20.06 -4.56 0.06
CA GLY A 54 -20.86 -3.43 0.51
C GLY A 54 -20.67 -2.20 -0.36
N ASN A 55 -19.43 -1.90 -0.76
CA ASN A 55 -19.11 -0.81 -1.66
C ASN A 55 -19.63 -1.07 -3.08
N TYR A 56 -19.55 -2.31 -3.56
CA TYR A 56 -20.06 -2.69 -4.88
C TYR A 56 -21.56 -2.47 -4.98
N GLU A 57 -22.33 -2.87 -3.96
CA GLU A 57 -23.77 -2.68 -3.91
C GLU A 57 -24.19 -1.22 -3.68
N GLN A 58 -23.42 -0.49 -2.86
CA GLN A 58 -23.80 0.88 -2.44
C GLN A 58 -23.23 1.98 -3.32
N MET A 59 -22.03 1.78 -3.88
CA MET A 59 -21.25 2.82 -4.57
C MET A 59 -21.05 2.54 -6.05
N GLU A 60 -21.66 1.51 -6.61
CA GLU A 60 -21.52 1.14 -8.02
C GLU A 60 -20.03 1.10 -8.44
N ILE A 61 -19.21 0.28 -7.78
CA ILE A 61 -17.83 0.08 -8.22
C ILE A 61 -17.87 -0.36 -9.68
N LYS A 62 -17.33 0.48 -10.55
CA LYS A 62 -17.29 0.22 -11.98
C LYS A 62 -15.87 -0.15 -12.39
N ARG A 63 -15.76 -1.24 -13.14
CA ARG A 63 -14.52 -1.61 -13.84
C ARG A 63 -14.01 -0.42 -14.64
N ILE A 64 -12.71 -0.22 -14.61
CA ILE A 64 -12.02 0.73 -15.47
C ILE A 64 -11.64 -0.02 -16.74
N PRO A 65 -12.18 0.36 -17.91
CA PRO A 65 -11.83 -0.32 -19.16
C PRO A 65 -10.35 -0.16 -19.46
N GLY A 66 -9.70 -1.24 -19.87
CA GLY A 66 -8.31 -1.20 -20.33
C GLY A 66 -7.48 -2.39 -19.87
N PHE A 67 -7.87 -3.07 -18.81
CA PHE A 67 -7.17 -4.26 -18.29
C PHE A 67 -7.99 -5.54 -18.47
N THR A 68 -7.29 -6.65 -18.55
CA THR A 68 -7.81 -8.00 -18.30
C THR A 68 -6.77 -8.81 -17.54
N ILE A 69 -7.18 -9.46 -16.46
CA ILE A 69 -6.28 -10.30 -15.65
C ILE A 69 -6.16 -11.65 -16.37
N THR A 70 -4.97 -11.97 -16.85
CA THR A 70 -4.72 -13.23 -17.60
C THR A 70 -3.89 -14.22 -16.83
N LYS A 71 -3.07 -13.73 -15.88
CA LYS A 71 -2.19 -14.56 -15.05
C LYS A 71 -2.36 -14.19 -13.60
N VAL A 72 -2.25 -15.19 -12.74
CA VAL A 72 -2.27 -15.04 -11.28
C VAL A 72 -1.14 -15.88 -10.72
N PHE A 73 -0.37 -15.32 -9.79
CA PHE A 73 0.62 -16.05 -9.02
C PHE A 73 0.43 -15.79 -7.54
N ASP A 74 0.34 -16.85 -6.74
CA ASP A 74 0.36 -16.76 -5.28
C ASP A 74 1.31 -17.80 -4.73
N ARG A 75 2.17 -17.42 -3.78
CA ARG A 75 3.08 -18.33 -3.08
C ARG A 75 2.30 -19.27 -2.16
N VAL A 76 1.69 -20.26 -2.76
CA VAL A 76 0.96 -21.28 -2.00
C VAL A 76 1.96 -22.17 -1.28
N GLY A 77 1.94 -22.16 0.05
CA GLY A 77 2.66 -23.11 0.88
C GLY A 77 4.09 -22.74 1.26
N ASP A 78 4.62 -21.58 0.90
CA ASP A 78 5.87 -21.10 1.49
C ASP A 78 5.63 -20.60 2.92
N ARG A 79 5.57 -21.58 3.84
CA ARG A 79 5.38 -21.34 5.26
C ARG A 79 6.57 -20.64 5.92
N SER A 80 7.70 -20.50 5.24
CA SER A 80 8.86 -19.77 5.76
C SER A 80 8.60 -18.27 5.83
N PHE A 81 7.70 -17.76 5.01
CA PHE A 81 7.28 -16.35 4.98
C PHE A 81 6.31 -16.01 6.10
N TYR A 82 5.42 -16.92 6.41
CA TYR A 82 4.39 -16.78 7.44
C TYR A 82 4.77 -17.67 8.60
N ASN A 83 4.79 -17.11 9.79
CA ASN A 83 5.05 -17.87 10.99
C ASN A 83 4.23 -19.16 10.97
N THR A 84 4.81 -20.28 11.39
CA THR A 84 4.15 -21.59 11.44
C THR A 84 3.06 -21.67 12.51
N ASP A 85 2.84 -20.60 13.26
CA ASP A 85 1.77 -20.50 14.23
C ASP A 85 0.41 -20.56 13.52
N PRO A 86 -0.45 -21.55 13.80
CA PRO A 86 -1.77 -21.67 13.19
C PRO A 86 -2.67 -20.44 13.41
N GLU A 87 -2.49 -19.71 14.51
CA GLU A 87 -3.25 -18.48 14.77
C GLU A 87 -2.78 -17.32 13.89
N LEU A 88 -1.52 -17.35 13.45
CA LEU A 88 -0.95 -16.36 12.53
C LEU A 88 -1.14 -16.76 11.06
N LEU A 89 -1.46 -18.00 10.75
CA LEU A 89 -1.80 -18.48 9.40
C LEU A 89 -3.12 -17.90 8.88
N GLN A 90 -3.97 -17.37 9.76
CA GLN A 90 -5.25 -16.76 9.35
C GLN A 90 -5.11 -15.51 8.44
N TYR A 91 -3.90 -14.98 8.25
CA TYR A 91 -3.64 -13.82 7.39
C TYR A 91 -2.59 -14.09 6.29
N GLY A 92 -1.99 -15.28 6.29
CA GLY A 92 -1.05 -15.68 5.27
C GLY A 92 -1.69 -16.37 4.07
N SER A 93 -0.86 -16.76 3.12
CA SER A 93 -1.29 -17.62 2.03
C SER A 93 -1.78 -18.95 2.59
N TYR A 94 -2.98 -19.34 2.22
CA TYR A 94 -3.46 -20.71 2.48
C TYR A 94 -3.57 -21.46 1.16
N PRO A 95 -3.44 -22.80 1.18
CA PRO A 95 -3.62 -23.61 -0.01
C PRO A 95 -4.98 -23.32 -0.66
N GLY A 96 -4.97 -22.97 -1.93
CA GLY A 96 -6.19 -22.67 -2.68
C GLY A 96 -6.59 -21.19 -2.76
N ARG A 97 -5.88 -20.28 -2.10
CA ARG A 97 -6.20 -18.83 -2.18
C ARG A 97 -6.10 -18.30 -3.61
N GLY A 98 -5.06 -18.65 -4.35
CA GLY A 98 -4.93 -18.28 -5.76
C GLY A 98 -6.04 -18.89 -6.62
N ILE A 99 -6.46 -20.14 -6.36
CA ILE A 99 -7.59 -20.78 -7.03
C ILE A 99 -8.87 -19.98 -6.75
N ALA A 100 -9.12 -19.68 -5.47
CA ALA A 100 -10.30 -18.94 -5.05
C ALA A 100 -10.36 -17.54 -5.72
N PHE A 101 -9.22 -16.85 -5.80
CA PHE A 101 -9.13 -15.57 -6.50
C PHE A 101 -9.45 -15.70 -7.99
N CYS A 102 -8.84 -16.67 -8.69
CA CYS A 102 -9.14 -16.92 -10.10
C CYS A 102 -10.63 -17.22 -10.35
N GLU A 103 -11.28 -17.92 -9.42
CA GLU A 103 -12.70 -18.26 -9.53
C GLU A 103 -13.62 -17.05 -9.36
N THR A 104 -13.18 -15.98 -8.67
CA THR A 104 -13.96 -14.75 -8.54
C THR A 104 -13.97 -13.90 -9.80
N LEU A 105 -13.07 -14.15 -10.75
CA LEU A 105 -12.97 -13.43 -12.01
C LEU A 105 -13.74 -14.16 -13.11
N SER A 106 -14.54 -13.44 -13.86
CA SER A 106 -15.42 -14.02 -14.90
C SER A 106 -14.63 -14.76 -15.99
N ASN A 107 -13.44 -14.26 -16.33
CA ASN A 107 -12.55 -14.84 -17.34
C ASN A 107 -11.70 -16.01 -16.83
N ARG A 108 -11.68 -16.28 -15.50
CA ARG A 108 -10.93 -17.35 -14.85
C ARG A 108 -9.48 -17.43 -15.30
N PRO A 109 -8.64 -16.45 -14.96
CA PRO A 109 -7.25 -16.38 -15.39
C PRO A 109 -6.44 -17.60 -14.97
N LYS A 110 -5.31 -17.82 -15.64
CA LYS A 110 -4.44 -18.95 -15.32
C LYS A 110 -3.73 -18.70 -13.98
N LEU A 111 -3.89 -19.63 -13.04
CA LEU A 111 -3.02 -19.71 -11.87
C LEU A 111 -1.68 -20.32 -12.28
N CYS A 112 -0.60 -19.55 -12.10
CA CYS A 112 0.76 -19.93 -12.44
C CYS A 112 1.43 -20.69 -11.30
N GLU A 113 2.28 -21.66 -11.64
CA GLU A 113 3.04 -22.44 -10.65
C GLU A 113 4.30 -21.70 -10.19
N THR A 114 4.87 -20.86 -11.08
CA THR A 114 6.06 -20.05 -10.79
C THR A 114 5.83 -18.60 -11.13
N ILE A 115 6.64 -17.73 -10.55
CA ILE A 115 6.56 -16.30 -10.86
C ILE A 115 7.05 -16.00 -12.26
N GLU A 116 8.00 -16.78 -12.79
CA GLU A 116 8.50 -16.68 -14.17
C GLU A 116 7.39 -16.95 -15.17
N GLU A 117 6.53 -17.93 -14.91
CA GLU A 117 5.36 -18.22 -15.72
C GLU A 117 4.36 -17.06 -15.72
N ALA A 118 4.23 -16.37 -14.59
CA ALA A 118 3.36 -15.19 -14.50
C ALA A 118 3.86 -13.99 -15.31
N THR A 119 5.14 -13.98 -15.70
CA THR A 119 5.71 -12.92 -16.56
C THR A 119 5.52 -13.18 -18.06
N GLU A 120 5.00 -14.35 -18.44
CA GLU A 120 4.83 -14.71 -19.85
C GLU A 120 3.53 -14.14 -20.41
N ASP A 121 3.60 -13.55 -21.62
CA ASP A 121 2.44 -13.03 -22.34
C ASP A 121 1.58 -12.04 -21.55
N VAL A 122 2.21 -11.19 -20.73
CA VAL A 122 1.56 -10.10 -20.00
C VAL A 122 2.18 -8.75 -20.37
N ASP A 123 1.38 -7.70 -20.27
CA ASP A 123 1.76 -6.34 -20.64
C ASP A 123 2.06 -5.49 -19.40
N ALA A 124 1.59 -5.91 -18.21
CA ALA A 124 1.82 -5.24 -16.94
C ALA A 124 1.64 -6.21 -15.75
N ALA A 125 2.14 -5.83 -14.57
CA ALA A 125 1.99 -6.60 -13.33
C ALA A 125 1.43 -5.75 -12.19
N PHE A 126 0.59 -6.36 -11.37
CA PHE A 126 0.00 -5.76 -10.17
C PHE A 126 0.39 -6.60 -8.97
N ILE A 127 1.34 -6.10 -8.16
CA ILE A 127 1.85 -6.77 -6.97
C ILE A 127 1.01 -6.33 -5.79
N CYS A 128 0.16 -7.22 -5.29
CA CYS A 128 -0.89 -6.92 -4.30
C CYS A 128 -0.55 -7.35 -2.87
N ASP A 129 0.71 -7.55 -2.53
CA ASP A 129 1.08 -8.02 -1.20
C ASP A 129 1.01 -6.90 -0.16
N SER A 130 -0.11 -6.81 0.52
CA SER A 130 -0.36 -5.78 1.54
C SER A 130 -0.05 -6.23 2.97
N SER A 131 0.08 -7.53 3.18
CA SER A 131 0.08 -8.14 4.51
C SER A 131 1.29 -9.05 4.74
N SER A 132 2.36 -8.83 4.01
CA SER A 132 3.61 -9.54 4.27
C SER A 132 4.07 -9.30 5.70
N PRO A 133 4.41 -10.34 6.49
CA PRO A 133 4.95 -10.16 7.83
C PRO A 133 6.27 -9.39 7.85
N LYS A 134 6.88 -9.20 6.68
CA LYS A 134 8.09 -8.39 6.49
C LYS A 134 7.78 -6.97 6.02
N ASP A 135 6.51 -6.54 6.02
CA ASP A 135 6.11 -5.18 5.60
C ASP A 135 6.66 -4.76 4.23
N GLY A 136 6.40 -5.57 3.20
CA GLY A 136 6.92 -5.35 1.84
C GLY A 136 8.33 -5.90 1.62
N GLY A 137 8.83 -6.74 2.54
CA GLY A 137 10.17 -7.32 2.44
C GLY A 137 10.38 -8.30 1.29
N ASP A 138 9.31 -8.77 0.65
CA ASP A 138 9.35 -9.61 -0.55
C ASP A 138 8.99 -8.87 -1.84
N HIS A 139 8.61 -7.59 -1.76
CA HIS A 139 8.22 -6.84 -2.95
C HIS A 139 9.32 -6.77 -4.01
N LEU A 140 10.58 -6.59 -3.61
CA LEU A 140 11.71 -6.62 -4.55
C LEU A 140 11.80 -7.99 -5.27
N GLU A 141 11.70 -9.09 -4.52
CA GLU A 141 11.76 -10.44 -5.08
C GLU A 141 10.61 -10.70 -6.05
N LEU A 142 9.39 -10.33 -5.66
CA LEU A 142 8.18 -10.52 -6.48
C LEU A 142 8.13 -9.60 -7.70
N THR A 143 8.75 -8.42 -7.64
CA THR A 143 8.71 -7.43 -8.71
C THR A 143 9.86 -7.61 -9.72
N ARG A 144 11.02 -8.07 -9.25
CA ARG A 144 12.26 -8.23 -10.05
C ARG A 144 12.04 -8.96 -11.38
N PRO A 145 11.39 -10.16 -11.44
CA PRO A 145 11.23 -10.90 -12.70
C PRO A 145 10.47 -10.12 -13.77
N PHE A 146 9.54 -9.27 -13.36
CA PHE A 146 8.78 -8.41 -14.28
C PHE A 146 9.63 -7.24 -14.75
N LEU A 147 10.30 -6.54 -13.84
CA LEU A 147 11.15 -5.40 -14.19
C LEU A 147 12.30 -5.80 -15.10
N GLU A 148 12.94 -6.94 -14.87
CA GLU A 148 14.03 -7.47 -15.71
C GLU A 148 13.56 -7.80 -17.14
N LYS A 149 12.28 -8.09 -17.33
CA LYS A 149 11.65 -8.27 -18.65
C LYS A 149 11.08 -6.97 -19.25
N GLY A 150 11.27 -5.84 -18.60
CA GLY A 150 10.75 -4.56 -19.08
C GLY A 150 9.24 -4.41 -18.90
N ILE A 151 8.61 -5.19 -18.01
CA ILE A 151 7.17 -5.17 -17.77
C ILE A 151 6.86 -4.11 -16.69
N PRO A 152 5.99 -3.13 -16.96
CA PRO A 152 5.60 -2.11 -16.00
C PRO A 152 4.84 -2.70 -14.81
N CYS A 153 5.11 -2.17 -13.60
CA CYS A 153 4.56 -2.72 -12.37
C CYS A 153 3.85 -1.67 -11.50
N PHE A 154 2.71 -2.06 -10.92
CA PHE A 154 2.24 -1.48 -9.67
C PHE A 154 2.76 -2.34 -8.52
N VAL A 155 3.29 -1.71 -7.48
CA VAL A 155 3.74 -2.37 -6.25
C VAL A 155 2.96 -1.78 -5.09
N ASP A 156 2.30 -2.63 -4.33
CA ASP A 156 1.45 -2.19 -3.22
C ASP A 156 2.27 -1.58 -2.05
N LYS A 157 1.58 -1.04 -1.10
CA LYS A 157 2.16 -0.43 0.11
C LYS A 157 2.36 -1.48 1.23
N PRO A 158 3.40 -1.31 2.04
CA PRO A 158 4.51 -0.39 1.83
C PRO A 158 5.34 -0.81 0.62
N PHE A 159 5.89 0.15 -0.10
CA PHE A 159 6.62 -0.12 -1.35
C PHE A 159 7.76 -1.13 -1.15
N ALA A 160 8.51 -1.00 -0.06
CA ALA A 160 9.56 -1.92 0.36
C ALA A 160 9.75 -1.87 1.88
N ALA A 161 10.42 -2.86 2.44
CA ALA A 161 10.80 -2.87 3.85
C ALA A 161 12.01 -2.00 4.15
N THR A 162 12.91 -1.82 3.17
CA THR A 162 14.14 -1.02 3.29
C THR A 162 14.27 -0.03 2.13
N LEU A 163 15.02 1.04 2.37
CA LEU A 163 15.33 2.01 1.31
C LEU A 163 16.22 1.38 0.23
N ALA A 164 17.10 0.45 0.59
CA ALA A 164 17.93 -0.28 -0.35
C ALA A 164 17.08 -1.09 -1.36
N ASP A 165 16.11 -1.86 -0.88
CA ASP A 165 15.20 -2.62 -1.75
C ASP A 165 14.35 -1.69 -2.64
N ALA A 166 13.89 -0.57 -2.06
CA ALA A 166 13.15 0.44 -2.80
C ALA A 166 13.98 1.04 -3.94
N GLN A 167 15.22 1.41 -3.63
CA GLN A 167 16.16 1.97 -4.62
C GLN A 167 16.50 0.95 -5.70
N GLU A 168 16.69 -0.31 -5.33
CA GLU A 168 16.97 -1.40 -6.28
C GLU A 168 15.80 -1.60 -7.26
N MET A 169 14.55 -1.61 -6.80
CA MET A 169 13.39 -1.69 -7.69
C MET A 169 13.36 -0.53 -8.70
N VAL A 170 13.64 0.69 -8.23
CA VAL A 170 13.71 1.88 -9.10
C VAL A 170 14.86 1.75 -10.11
N ASN A 171 16.02 1.26 -9.68
CA ASN A 171 17.18 1.05 -10.55
C ASN A 171 16.89 -0.01 -11.61
N LEU A 172 16.26 -1.13 -11.24
CA LEU A 172 15.85 -2.19 -12.17
C LEU A 172 14.87 -1.66 -13.23
N ALA A 173 13.88 -0.87 -12.82
CA ALA A 173 12.95 -0.27 -13.76
C ALA A 173 13.67 0.64 -14.78
N LYS A 174 14.56 1.52 -14.31
CA LYS A 174 15.36 2.41 -15.16
C LYS A 174 16.29 1.63 -16.10
N ALA A 175 16.99 0.62 -15.58
CA ALA A 175 17.95 -0.19 -16.35
C ALA A 175 17.28 -0.98 -17.47
N ASN A 176 16.03 -1.40 -17.27
CA ASN A 176 15.26 -2.20 -18.25
C ASN A 176 14.25 -1.36 -19.06
N ASN A 177 14.38 -0.02 -19.04
CA ASN A 177 13.51 0.91 -19.76
C ASN A 177 12.01 0.66 -19.50
N THR A 178 11.67 0.33 -18.27
CA THR A 178 10.29 0.17 -17.82
C THR A 178 9.98 1.13 -16.69
N VAL A 179 8.74 1.11 -16.23
CA VAL A 179 8.24 2.01 -15.19
C VAL A 179 7.52 1.22 -14.11
N LEU A 180 7.56 1.78 -12.91
CA LEU A 180 6.78 1.27 -11.80
C LEU A 180 6.10 2.41 -11.05
N MET A 181 5.11 2.08 -10.23
CA MET A 181 4.50 3.02 -9.28
C MET A 181 4.08 2.32 -8.00
N ASN A 182 4.08 3.11 -6.94
CA ASN A 182 3.44 2.81 -5.67
C ASN A 182 2.48 3.94 -5.32
N ALA A 183 1.35 3.63 -4.73
CA ALA A 183 0.42 4.65 -4.26
C ALA A 183 -0.42 4.14 -3.07
N SER A 184 -0.72 5.04 -2.15
CA SER A 184 -1.67 4.78 -1.07
C SER A 184 -3.06 5.27 -1.45
N ILE A 185 -4.07 4.47 -1.16
CA ILE A 185 -5.49 4.83 -1.33
C ILE A 185 -5.77 6.16 -0.61
N LEU A 186 -5.25 6.35 0.60
CA LEU A 186 -5.55 7.51 1.44
C LEU A 186 -5.09 8.84 0.84
N ALA A 187 -3.94 8.85 0.19
CA ALA A 187 -3.43 10.03 -0.50
C ALA A 187 -4.30 10.44 -1.71
N ASN A 188 -5.17 9.54 -2.17
CA ASN A 188 -5.95 9.67 -3.39
C ASN A 188 -7.47 9.73 -3.16
N THR A 189 -7.93 9.75 -1.89
CA THR A 189 -9.35 9.88 -1.58
C THR A 189 -9.89 11.27 -1.89
N ASP A 190 -11.19 11.36 -2.18
CA ASP A 190 -11.92 12.61 -2.34
C ASP A 190 -11.88 13.50 -1.08
N VAL A 191 -11.89 12.86 0.10
CA VAL A 191 -11.76 13.55 1.39
C VAL A 191 -10.38 14.18 1.54
N GLY A 192 -9.31 13.45 1.20
CA GLY A 192 -7.94 13.98 1.21
C GLY A 192 -7.77 15.16 0.25
N GLU A 193 -8.29 15.04 -0.97
CA GLU A 193 -8.29 16.14 -1.94
C GLU A 193 -9.12 17.34 -1.48
N GLY A 194 -10.30 17.10 -0.92
CA GLY A 194 -11.15 18.14 -0.34
C GLY A 194 -10.44 18.87 0.79
N PHE A 195 -9.79 18.15 1.68
CA PHE A 195 -9.02 18.75 2.77
C PHE A 195 -7.83 19.57 2.27
N ARG A 196 -7.10 19.09 1.26
CA ARG A 196 -5.99 19.82 0.65
C ARG A 196 -6.45 21.16 0.08
N ARG A 197 -7.60 21.21 -0.61
CA ARG A 197 -8.16 22.47 -1.12
C ARG A 197 -8.51 23.44 0.00
N ARG A 198 -8.93 22.94 1.15
CA ARG A 198 -9.30 23.74 2.32
C ARG A 198 -8.09 24.28 3.10
N LEU A 199 -6.88 23.79 2.89
CA LEU A 199 -5.68 24.35 3.54
C LEU A 199 -5.56 25.87 3.31
N ALA A 200 -5.97 26.35 2.14
CA ALA A 200 -5.97 27.78 1.84
C ALA A 200 -6.90 28.61 2.75
N GLU A 201 -7.90 28.01 3.42
CA GLU A 201 -8.80 28.71 4.33
C GLU A 201 -8.09 29.23 5.59
N ILE A 202 -6.98 28.61 5.96
CA ILE A 202 -6.18 28.97 7.14
C ILE A 202 -4.80 29.56 6.77
N GLY A 203 -4.57 29.91 5.51
CA GLY A 203 -3.27 30.40 5.03
C GLY A 203 -2.22 29.27 4.97
N GLU A 204 -0.99 29.56 5.36
CA GLU A 204 0.09 28.56 5.36
C GLU A 204 0.14 27.82 6.70
N PRO A 205 -0.22 26.53 6.75
CA PRO A 205 -0.18 25.78 7.99
C PRO A 205 1.26 25.41 8.35
N GLY A 206 1.64 25.67 9.62
CA GLY A 206 2.94 25.29 10.18
C GLY A 206 2.95 23.88 10.79
N LEU A 207 1.79 23.35 11.13
CA LEU A 207 1.65 22.02 11.76
C LEU A 207 0.52 21.25 11.11
N LEU A 208 0.82 19.98 10.76
CA LEU A 208 -0.16 18.98 10.37
C LEU A 208 -0.13 17.83 11.38
N VAL A 209 -1.29 17.40 11.82
CA VAL A 209 -1.45 16.19 12.64
C VAL A 209 -2.26 15.19 11.86
N VAL A 210 -1.72 14.00 11.66
CA VAL A 210 -2.41 12.88 10.99
C VAL A 210 -2.53 11.72 11.95
N LYS A 211 -3.76 11.27 12.21
CA LYS A 211 -3.99 9.99 12.88
C LYS A 211 -3.92 8.88 11.83
N GLY A 212 -2.92 8.00 11.96
CA GLY A 212 -2.84 6.74 11.23
C GLY A 212 -3.66 5.63 11.90
N VAL A 213 -3.56 4.43 11.36
CA VAL A 213 -4.17 3.22 11.91
C VAL A 213 -3.08 2.19 12.15
N GLY A 214 -3.03 1.70 13.40
CA GLY A 214 -2.07 0.69 13.80
C GLY A 214 -0.62 1.16 13.76
N TYR A 215 0.27 0.26 14.07
CA TYR A 215 1.70 0.50 14.23
C TYR A 215 2.56 -0.32 13.25
N SER A 216 1.93 -1.05 12.34
CA SER A 216 2.65 -1.70 11.25
C SER A 216 3.13 -0.67 10.23
N ASN A 217 4.21 -0.96 9.51
CA ASN A 217 4.66 -0.10 8.42
C ASN A 217 3.54 0.15 7.39
N ALA A 218 2.68 -0.85 7.15
CA ALA A 218 1.53 -0.71 6.27
C ALA A 218 0.55 0.36 6.78
N GLY A 219 0.19 0.34 8.06
CA GLY A 219 -0.72 1.33 8.67
C GLY A 219 -0.08 2.71 8.80
N VAL A 220 1.17 2.77 9.28
CA VAL A 220 1.97 4.00 9.36
C VAL A 220 2.18 4.59 7.97
N GLY A 221 2.52 3.75 6.98
CA GLY A 221 2.74 4.16 5.59
C GLY A 221 1.51 4.81 4.95
N HIS A 222 0.30 4.33 5.25
CA HIS A 222 -0.93 4.97 4.80
C HIS A 222 -1.10 6.39 5.37
N GLY A 223 -0.91 6.54 6.69
CA GLY A 223 -0.98 7.85 7.34
C GLY A 223 0.09 8.81 6.85
N LEU A 224 1.32 8.29 6.64
CA LEU A 224 2.43 9.06 6.09
C LEU A 224 2.16 9.51 4.65
N ALA A 225 1.66 8.62 3.79
CA ALA A 225 1.30 8.97 2.42
C ALA A 225 0.22 10.08 2.38
N LEU A 226 -0.79 10.00 3.25
CA LEU A 226 -1.77 11.08 3.41
C LEU A 226 -1.08 12.38 3.84
N ALA A 227 -0.24 12.33 4.87
CA ALA A 227 0.45 13.50 5.41
C ALA A 227 1.32 14.20 4.36
N LEU A 228 2.16 13.43 3.64
CA LEU A 228 3.01 13.96 2.57
C LEU A 228 2.19 14.51 1.39
N SER A 229 1.06 13.87 1.07
CA SER A 229 0.16 14.38 0.02
C SER A 229 -0.46 15.73 0.36
N LEU A 230 -0.60 16.06 1.64
CA LEU A 230 -1.18 17.31 2.14
C LEU A 230 -0.14 18.42 2.34
N PHE A 231 1.03 18.07 2.88
CA PHE A 231 2.07 19.00 3.30
C PHE A 231 3.26 19.10 2.33
N GLY A 232 3.37 18.15 1.41
CA GLY A 232 4.48 18.05 0.46
C GLY A 232 5.62 17.18 1.01
N TYR A 233 6.59 16.97 0.15
CA TYR A 233 7.81 16.21 0.40
C TYR A 233 8.94 17.15 0.83
N GLY A 234 10.12 16.60 1.16
CA GLY A 234 11.28 17.37 1.63
C GLY A 234 11.43 17.36 3.14
N VAL A 235 11.08 16.26 3.79
CA VAL A 235 11.35 16.06 5.23
C VAL A 235 12.84 16.00 5.46
N GLU A 236 13.33 16.77 6.45
CA GLU A 236 14.74 16.82 6.82
C GLU A 236 15.11 15.75 7.84
N SER A 237 14.25 15.57 8.86
CA SER A 237 14.54 14.67 9.97
C SER A 237 13.27 14.16 10.66
N VAL A 238 13.44 13.08 11.43
CA VAL A 238 12.37 12.36 12.12
C VAL A 238 12.73 12.16 13.59
N GLU A 239 11.78 12.39 14.47
CA GLU A 239 11.80 11.93 15.86
C GLU A 239 10.70 10.90 16.09
N CYS A 240 10.98 9.90 16.93
CA CYS A 240 9.96 8.97 17.41
C CYS A 240 9.53 9.38 18.82
N MET A 241 8.24 9.65 18.97
CA MET A 241 7.65 10.08 20.24
C MET A 241 6.96 8.90 20.93
N GLY A 242 7.36 8.65 22.16
CA GLY A 242 6.74 7.63 22.98
C GLY A 242 7.57 6.36 23.12
N SER A 243 7.13 5.50 23.99
CA SER A 243 7.71 4.18 24.24
C SER A 243 6.59 3.23 24.64
N HIS A 244 5.75 2.88 23.64
CA HIS A 244 4.80 1.81 23.91
C HIS A 244 5.55 0.50 24.09
N PRO A 245 5.23 -0.29 25.12
CA PRO A 245 5.73 -1.64 25.19
C PRO A 245 5.28 -2.37 23.93
N ARG A 246 6.20 -3.13 23.32
CA ARG A 246 5.80 -4.04 22.23
C ARG A 246 4.62 -4.86 22.71
N PRO A 247 3.59 -5.05 21.89
CA PRO A 247 2.55 -6.01 22.23
C PRO A 247 3.22 -7.35 22.58
N ASP A 248 2.67 -8.05 23.57
CA ASP A 248 3.11 -9.42 23.86
C ASP A 248 3.01 -10.21 22.54
N PRO A 249 4.01 -11.02 22.16
CA PRO A 249 3.95 -11.83 20.95
C PRO A 249 2.66 -12.62 20.77
N LYS A 250 2.01 -13.02 21.86
CA LYS A 250 0.67 -13.66 21.85
C LYS A 250 -0.48 -12.73 21.43
N ASP A 251 -0.29 -11.41 21.56
CA ASP A 251 -1.25 -10.39 21.13
C ASP A 251 -0.96 -9.91 19.69
N TRP A 252 0.05 -10.48 19.05
CA TRP A 252 0.39 -10.14 17.68
C TRP A 252 -0.70 -10.64 16.74
N THR A 253 -1.22 -9.71 15.96
CA THR A 253 -1.92 -10.05 14.73
C THR A 253 -0.89 -10.09 13.60
N PRO A 254 -1.14 -10.77 12.50
CA PRO A 254 -0.23 -10.78 11.33
C PRO A 254 -0.04 -9.42 10.66
N SER A 255 -0.95 -8.49 10.90
CA SER A 255 -0.74 -7.07 10.59
C SER A 255 0.20 -6.39 11.59
N SER A 256 0.64 -7.08 12.64
CA SER A 256 1.67 -6.58 13.54
C SER A 256 3.02 -6.81 12.89
N SER A 257 3.57 -5.76 12.32
CA SER A 257 4.92 -5.76 11.81
C SER A 257 5.93 -6.08 12.91
N MET A 258 7.03 -6.73 12.53
CA MET A 258 8.21 -6.82 13.42
C MET A 258 8.77 -5.43 13.76
N TYR A 259 8.41 -4.42 12.97
CA TYR A 259 8.83 -3.03 13.09
C TYR A 259 7.66 -2.17 13.52
N HIS A 260 7.40 -2.17 14.81
CA HIS A 260 6.44 -1.27 15.41
C HIS A 260 7.00 0.15 15.42
N LEU A 261 6.44 1.04 14.61
CA LEU A 261 6.71 2.47 14.66
C LEU A 261 5.68 3.17 15.53
N GLU A 262 6.18 3.88 16.54
CA GLU A 262 5.38 4.74 17.40
C GLU A 262 5.08 6.07 16.69
N HIS A 263 4.53 7.03 17.43
CA HIS A 263 4.23 8.35 16.90
C HIS A 263 5.49 9.03 16.37
N LEU A 264 5.42 9.55 15.15
CA LEU A 264 6.53 10.24 14.52
C LEU A 264 6.29 11.75 14.50
N LEU A 265 7.36 12.51 14.77
CA LEU A 265 7.42 13.95 14.51
C LEU A 265 8.39 14.17 13.35
N LEU A 266 7.87 14.67 12.23
CA LEU A 266 8.65 14.98 11.04
C LEU A 266 8.95 16.48 11.02
N HIS A 267 10.19 16.84 10.69
CA HIS A 267 10.65 18.22 10.60
C HIS A 267 11.01 18.58 9.16
N TYR A 268 10.59 19.76 8.74
CA TYR A 268 10.97 20.35 7.46
C TYR A 268 12.00 21.47 7.67
N PRO A 269 12.86 21.75 6.68
CA PRO A 269 13.88 22.81 6.77
C PRO A 269 13.28 24.20 7.00
N ASP A 270 12.05 24.44 6.57
CA ASP A 270 11.32 25.70 6.72
C ASP A 270 10.60 25.85 8.07
N GLY A 271 10.76 24.89 8.97
CA GLY A 271 10.16 24.86 10.29
C GLY A 271 8.76 24.25 10.36
N ARG A 272 8.15 23.88 9.24
CA ARG A 272 6.91 23.10 9.28
C ARG A 272 7.12 21.75 9.92
N GLN A 273 6.05 21.20 10.49
CA GLN A 273 6.10 19.91 11.19
C GLN A 273 4.88 19.05 10.87
N ILE A 274 5.08 17.73 10.85
CA ILE A 274 4.00 16.75 10.83
C ILE A 274 4.10 15.89 12.08
N ILE A 275 2.99 15.74 12.80
CA ILE A 275 2.82 14.69 13.83
C ILE A 275 2.02 13.56 13.20
N LEU A 276 2.65 12.41 13.03
CA LEU A 276 1.97 11.18 12.61
C LEU A 276 1.68 10.34 13.84
N MET A 277 0.42 10.27 14.22
CA MET A 277 -0.03 9.47 15.35
C MET A 277 -0.33 8.04 14.90
N SER A 278 0.30 7.07 15.55
CA SER A 278 0.09 5.63 15.32
C SER A 278 -0.48 4.98 16.59
N PRO A 279 -1.75 5.24 16.93
CA PRO A 279 -2.32 4.74 18.17
C PRO A 279 -2.54 3.23 18.10
N VAL A 280 -2.15 2.53 19.16
CA VAL A 280 -2.50 1.14 19.39
C VAL A 280 -3.94 1.09 19.89
N LEU A 281 -4.90 1.04 18.99
CA LEU A 281 -6.31 0.95 19.36
C LEU A 281 -6.76 -0.51 19.22
N ARG A 282 -7.27 -1.08 20.31
CA ARG A 282 -7.88 -2.42 20.33
C ARG A 282 -9.30 -2.44 19.75
N THR A 283 -9.83 -1.27 19.39
CA THR A 283 -11.17 -1.12 18.84
C THR A 283 -11.14 -0.84 17.34
N ALA A 284 -12.18 -1.22 16.66
CA ALA A 284 -12.34 -1.19 15.20
C ALA A 284 -12.44 0.22 14.58
N ASP A 285 -11.91 1.27 15.23
CA ASP A 285 -11.82 2.59 14.61
C ASP A 285 -10.62 2.64 13.66
N HIS A 286 -10.87 2.23 12.42
CA HIS A 286 -9.90 2.25 11.32
C HIS A 286 -9.91 3.57 10.55
N ASP A 287 -10.53 4.62 11.10
CA ASP A 287 -10.59 5.91 10.41
C ASP A 287 -9.29 6.69 10.57
N PHE A 288 -8.83 7.25 9.46
CA PHE A 288 -7.75 8.22 9.44
C PHE A 288 -8.33 9.63 9.57
N TYR A 289 -7.58 10.53 10.19
CA TYR A 289 -7.95 11.94 10.36
C TYR A 289 -6.75 12.83 10.09
N ALA A 290 -7.01 14.01 9.53
CA ALA A 290 -6.01 15.06 9.40
C ALA A 290 -6.50 16.35 10.04
N SER A 291 -5.59 17.08 10.69
CA SER A 291 -5.84 18.39 11.27
C SER A 291 -4.66 19.31 10.95
N ALA A 292 -4.93 20.47 10.37
CA ALA A 292 -3.92 21.45 10.04
C ALA A 292 -4.11 22.72 10.88
N TYR A 293 -3.00 23.33 11.28
CA TYR A 293 -2.95 24.49 12.17
C TYR A 293 -2.03 25.55 11.60
N SER A 294 -2.49 26.80 11.68
CA SER A 294 -1.73 28.00 11.33
C SER A 294 -1.99 29.12 12.32
N ASN A 295 -1.36 30.27 12.13
CA ASN A 295 -1.65 31.47 12.89
C ASN A 295 -3.04 32.06 12.61
N GLN A 296 -3.72 31.63 11.56
CA GLN A 296 -5.04 32.11 11.16
C GLN A 296 -6.17 31.17 11.56
N GLY A 297 -5.86 29.99 12.09
CA GLY A 297 -6.86 29.05 12.56
C GLY A 297 -6.48 27.59 12.38
N ALA A 298 -7.49 26.73 12.45
CA ALA A 298 -7.34 25.28 12.27
C ALA A 298 -8.48 24.71 11.42
N ILE A 299 -8.17 23.67 10.67
CA ILE A 299 -9.17 22.85 9.96
C ILE A 299 -8.97 21.39 10.26
N HIS A 300 -10.06 20.66 10.20
CA HIS A 300 -10.08 19.21 10.47
C HIS A 300 -10.74 18.47 9.31
N SER A 301 -10.23 17.30 8.97
CA SER A 301 -10.88 16.41 8.01
C SER A 301 -12.03 15.65 8.68
N PRO A 302 -13.06 15.23 7.93
CA PRO A 302 -13.89 14.10 8.33
C PRO A 302 -13.04 12.83 8.46
N GLY A 303 -13.57 11.82 9.12
CA GLY A 303 -12.95 10.49 9.15
C GLY A 303 -12.82 9.90 7.74
N ILE A 304 -11.64 9.35 7.44
CA ILE A 304 -11.35 8.65 6.20
C ILE A 304 -11.32 7.15 6.50
N GLY A 305 -12.50 6.57 6.61
CA GLY A 305 -12.68 5.15 6.83
C GLY A 305 -12.83 4.37 5.52
N ILE A 306 -12.99 3.07 5.66
CA ILE A 306 -13.02 2.12 4.54
C ILE A 306 -14.09 2.45 3.49
N LEU A 307 -15.22 3.02 3.90
CA LEU A 307 -16.29 3.46 2.98
C LEU A 307 -15.89 4.67 2.10
N ARG A 308 -14.75 5.31 2.40
CA ARG A 308 -14.19 6.43 1.63
C ARG A 308 -13.03 6.02 0.73
N PHE A 309 -12.65 4.75 0.75
CA PHE A 309 -11.52 4.23 -0.04
C PHE A 309 -11.83 4.05 -1.54
N PRO A 310 -13.06 3.68 -1.97
CA PRO A 310 -13.32 3.38 -3.38
C PRO A 310 -12.89 4.46 -4.37
N PRO A 311 -13.13 5.76 -4.17
CA PRO A 311 -12.64 6.80 -5.08
C PRO A 311 -11.10 6.82 -5.20
N GLY A 312 -10.40 6.62 -4.07
CA GLY A 312 -8.93 6.55 -4.06
C GLY A 312 -8.39 5.31 -4.78
N SER A 313 -9.05 4.16 -4.60
CA SER A 313 -8.70 2.93 -5.30
C SER A 313 -8.88 3.08 -6.80
N ARG A 314 -10.03 3.64 -7.21
CA ARG A 314 -10.29 3.94 -8.62
C ARG A 314 -9.20 4.82 -9.22
N LYS A 315 -8.82 5.89 -8.53
CA LYS A 315 -7.78 6.81 -9.00
C LYS A 315 -6.42 6.13 -9.15
N ILE A 316 -6.06 5.22 -8.25
CA ILE A 316 -4.82 4.42 -8.37
C ILE A 316 -4.85 3.59 -9.66
N ILE A 317 -5.95 2.91 -9.95
CA ILE A 317 -6.05 2.10 -11.17
C ILE A 317 -6.04 2.97 -12.43
N GLU A 318 -6.68 4.14 -12.42
CA GLU A 318 -6.60 5.11 -13.53
C GLU A 318 -5.16 5.62 -13.74
N MET A 319 -4.41 5.88 -12.66
CA MET A 319 -2.99 6.24 -12.72
C MET A 319 -2.15 5.09 -13.27
N PHE A 320 -2.41 3.86 -12.84
CA PHE A 320 -1.70 2.69 -13.33
C PHE A 320 -1.98 2.43 -14.81
N LEU A 321 -3.22 2.55 -15.24
CA LEU A 321 -3.57 2.47 -16.67
C LEU A 321 -2.79 3.51 -17.50
N LYS A 322 -2.76 4.74 -17.01
CA LYS A 322 -2.01 5.81 -17.69
C LYS A 322 -0.50 5.54 -17.69
N LEU A 323 0.07 5.01 -16.59
CA LEU A 323 1.48 4.61 -16.54
C LEU A 323 1.80 3.59 -17.62
N VAL A 324 1.00 2.51 -17.74
CA VAL A 324 1.22 1.46 -18.74
C VAL A 324 1.07 2.01 -20.17
N GLN A 325 0.05 2.84 -20.41
CA GLN A 325 -0.20 3.41 -21.74
C GLN A 325 0.86 4.42 -22.21
N THR A 326 1.46 5.16 -21.27
CA THR A 326 2.39 6.25 -21.60
C THR A 326 3.86 5.91 -21.39
N GLY A 327 4.16 4.86 -20.63
CA GLY A 327 5.51 4.56 -20.17
C GLY A 327 6.09 5.64 -19.23
N GLN A 328 5.23 6.44 -18.58
CA GLN A 328 5.67 7.54 -17.72
C GLN A 328 5.24 7.31 -16.28
N PRO A 329 6.16 7.48 -15.30
CA PRO A 329 5.80 7.41 -13.89
C PRO A 329 4.69 8.40 -13.55
N GLN A 330 3.66 7.95 -12.85
CA GLN A 330 2.56 8.81 -12.39
C GLN A 330 2.80 9.37 -10.98
N VAL A 331 3.74 8.77 -10.26
CA VAL A 331 4.28 9.26 -8.99
C VAL A 331 5.78 9.39 -9.17
N PRO A 332 6.40 10.53 -8.85
CA PRO A 332 7.86 10.66 -8.87
C PRO A 332 8.52 9.62 -7.97
N TYR A 333 9.56 8.96 -8.46
CA TYR A 333 10.26 7.94 -7.67
C TYR A 333 10.84 8.50 -6.37
N GLU A 334 11.28 9.75 -6.39
CA GLU A 334 11.79 10.46 -5.23
C GLU A 334 10.76 10.53 -4.10
N HIS A 335 9.49 10.68 -4.43
CA HIS A 335 8.40 10.68 -3.45
C HIS A 335 8.20 9.32 -2.79
N THR A 336 8.26 8.24 -3.59
CA THR A 336 8.17 6.87 -3.08
C THR A 336 9.36 6.52 -2.20
N LEU A 337 10.56 6.90 -2.64
CA LEU A 337 11.80 6.65 -1.90
C LEU A 337 11.84 7.46 -0.60
N GLU A 338 11.43 8.74 -0.61
CA GLU A 338 11.38 9.57 0.59
C GLU A 338 10.44 8.98 1.64
N LEU A 339 9.27 8.45 1.24
CA LEU A 339 8.37 7.78 2.16
C LEU A 339 9.06 6.62 2.89
N ILE A 340 9.81 5.77 2.18
CA ILE A 340 10.53 4.66 2.78
C ILE A 340 11.70 5.16 3.65
N ALA A 341 12.41 6.21 3.20
CA ALA A 341 13.47 6.85 3.99
C ALA A 341 12.95 7.39 5.33
N ILE A 342 11.76 7.99 5.35
CA ILE A 342 11.10 8.47 6.57
C ILE A 342 10.78 7.31 7.52
N LEU A 343 10.27 6.19 7.00
CA LEU A 343 10.01 5.00 7.82
C LEU A 343 11.30 4.44 8.41
N GLU A 344 12.38 4.45 7.67
CA GLU A 344 13.70 3.99 8.11
C GLU A 344 14.32 4.93 9.14
N ALA A 345 14.28 6.26 8.90
CA ALA A 345 14.67 7.26 9.88
C ALA A 345 13.84 7.14 11.18
N GLY A 346 12.54 6.85 11.07
CA GLY A 346 11.68 6.57 12.21
C GLY A 346 12.17 5.38 13.04
N ARG A 347 12.62 4.29 12.39
CA ARG A 347 13.20 3.12 13.09
C ARG A 347 14.50 3.46 13.80
N ILE A 348 15.38 4.23 13.17
CA ILE A 348 16.63 4.74 13.79
C ILE A 348 16.27 5.59 15.00
N ALA A 349 15.39 6.57 14.83
CA ALA A 349 14.98 7.47 15.90
C ALA A 349 14.35 6.71 17.09
N GLN A 350 13.55 5.68 16.83
CA GLN A 350 12.95 4.84 17.86
C GLN A 350 13.99 3.99 18.59
N THR A 351 14.93 3.41 17.88
CA THR A 351 15.94 2.50 18.44
C THR A 351 16.99 3.25 19.20
N GLU A 352 17.50 4.35 18.65
CA GLU A 352 18.62 5.11 19.20
C GLU A 352 18.17 6.25 20.11
N LYS A 353 16.87 6.50 20.23
CA LYS A 353 16.27 7.54 21.08
C LYS A 353 16.83 8.94 20.77
N ARG A 354 16.99 9.24 19.49
CA ARG A 354 17.47 10.53 18.99
C ARG A 354 16.69 10.94 17.74
N ARG A 355 16.86 12.18 17.33
CA ARG A 355 16.46 12.62 16.01
C ARG A 355 17.36 11.96 14.96
N ALA A 356 16.77 11.42 13.89
CA ALA A 356 17.45 10.86 12.75
C ALA A 356 17.23 11.75 11.52
N SER A 357 18.29 12.07 10.78
CA SER A 357 18.18 12.85 9.55
C SER A 357 17.90 11.92 8.35
N LEU A 358 17.20 12.44 7.34
CA LEU A 358 17.07 11.69 6.10
C LEU A 358 18.41 11.59 5.36
N GLU A 359 19.29 12.58 5.52
CA GLU A 359 20.63 12.55 4.95
C GLU A 359 21.45 11.33 5.41
N GLU A 360 21.40 10.98 6.71
CA GLU A 360 22.11 9.77 7.20
C GLU A 360 21.53 8.48 6.61
N VAL A 361 20.21 8.43 6.37
CA VAL A 361 19.55 7.28 5.73
C VAL A 361 19.99 7.17 4.27
N TRP A 362 19.99 8.27 3.53
CA TRP A 362 20.45 8.30 2.13
C TRP A 362 21.94 7.95 2.00
N SER A 363 22.79 8.47 2.89
CA SER A 363 24.23 8.20 2.87
C SER A 363 24.54 6.72 3.14
N SER A 364 23.69 6.01 3.85
CA SER A 364 23.85 4.57 4.07
C SER A 364 23.75 3.73 2.80
N LEU A 365 23.09 4.23 1.75
CA LEU A 365 23.01 3.56 0.44
C LEU A 365 24.30 3.70 -0.37
N GLU A 366 25.02 4.83 -0.20
CA GLU A 366 26.25 5.09 -0.97
C GLU A 366 27.45 4.26 -0.46
N GLY A 367 27.33 3.69 0.73
CA GLY A 367 28.37 2.87 1.38
C GLY A 367 28.22 1.35 1.17
N GLN A 368 27.17 0.91 0.50
CA GLN A 368 26.91 -0.49 0.16
C GLN A 368 27.24 -0.76 -1.32
#